data_9394a96381404ca5a3febc96f55b242c
#
_entry.id   9394a96381404ca5a3febc96f55b242c
#
_cell.length_a   1.000
_cell.length_b   1.000
_cell.length_c   1.000
_cell.angle_alpha   90.00
_cell.angle_beta   90.00
_cell.angle_gamma   90.00
#
_symmetry.space_group_name_H-M   'P 1'
#
loop_
_entity.id
_entity.type
_entity.pdbx_description
1 polymer ?
#
loop_
_entity_poly.entity_id
_entity_poly.type
_entity_poly.pdbx_seq_one_letter_code
_entity_poly.pdbx_strand_id
1 'polypeptide(L)'
;MNSWLIPCNPKLYDVCAAFQNFAVIDWKQSMKNVEIGDTIFIYVGAPIQAVLFKCRVVAVNKPFSTIDDSKFVISGERYQHYGKYMEFQLICSFAPETYPLLYLKEHGLSGNVQGPRRFEIPVIQS
;
A
#
# COMPACT_ATOMS: atom_id res chain seq x y z
N MET A 1 -3.89 10.17 14.31
CA MET A 1 -3.49 9.11 13.38
C MET A 1 -3.16 9.70 12.04
N ASN A 2 -2.20 9.09 11.36
CA ASN A 2 -1.72 9.60 10.09
C ASN A 2 -2.26 8.79 8.92
N SER A 3 -2.29 9.42 7.77
CA SER A 3 -2.62 8.75 6.50
C SER A 3 -1.38 8.76 5.63
N TRP A 4 -1.12 7.64 4.98
CA TRP A 4 0.06 7.44 4.16
C TRP A 4 -0.36 7.00 2.76
N LEU A 5 0.40 7.44 1.76
CA LEU A 5 0.25 6.99 0.38
C LEU A 5 1.50 6.16 0.06
N ILE A 6 1.30 4.90 -0.31
CA ILE A 6 2.38 3.96 -0.55
C ILE A 6 2.28 3.43 -1.98
N PRO A 7 3.37 3.49 -2.75
CA PRO A 7 3.35 2.93 -4.10
C PRO A 7 3.52 1.41 -4.10
N CYS A 8 2.88 0.76 -5.05
CA CYS A 8 3.09 -0.64 -5.36
C CYS A 8 3.35 -0.76 -6.86
N ASN A 9 4.47 -1.38 -7.22
CA ASN A 9 4.75 -1.66 -8.61
C ASN A 9 4.11 -2.99 -8.98
N PRO A 10 3.06 -2.99 -9.82
CA PRO A 10 2.34 -4.24 -10.14
C PRO A 10 3.18 -5.21 -10.96
N LYS A 11 4.31 -4.75 -11.50
CA LYS A 11 5.25 -5.64 -12.20
C LYS A 11 6.11 -6.43 -11.23
N LEU A 12 6.16 -6.05 -9.96
CA LEU A 12 6.98 -6.71 -8.94
C LEU A 12 6.13 -7.49 -7.95
N TYR A 13 4.92 -7.04 -7.67
CA TYR A 13 4.05 -7.64 -6.67
C TYR A 13 2.60 -7.50 -7.07
N ASP A 14 1.87 -8.61 -7.11
CA ASP A 14 0.45 -8.62 -7.46
C ASP A 14 -0.40 -8.39 -6.22
N VAL A 15 -0.54 -7.13 -5.82
CA VAL A 15 -1.27 -6.77 -4.61
C VAL A 15 -2.76 -7.08 -4.74
N CYS A 16 -3.31 -7.01 -5.94
CA CYS A 16 -4.73 -7.32 -6.14
C CYS A 16 -5.02 -8.78 -5.83
N ALA A 17 -4.19 -9.69 -6.34
CA ALA A 17 -4.35 -11.11 -6.05
C ALA A 17 -4.05 -11.42 -4.58
N ALA A 18 -3.09 -10.72 -3.99
CA ALA A 18 -2.79 -10.91 -2.57
C ALA A 18 -4.01 -10.61 -1.70
N PHE A 19 -4.70 -9.50 -1.96
CA PHE A 19 -5.90 -9.16 -1.19
C PHE A 19 -7.12 -10.03 -1.52
N GLN A 20 -7.11 -10.73 -2.63
CA GLN A 20 -8.15 -11.71 -2.92
C GLN A 20 -7.99 -12.97 -2.06
N ASN A 21 -6.79 -13.22 -1.55
CA ASN A 21 -6.47 -14.42 -0.79
C ASN A 21 -6.23 -14.15 0.69
N PHE A 22 -5.84 -12.93 1.05
CA PHE A 22 -5.55 -12.55 2.43
C PHE A 22 -6.25 -11.25 2.79
N ALA A 23 -6.88 -11.21 3.96
CA ALA A 23 -7.43 -9.95 4.49
C ALA A 23 -6.33 -9.06 5.08
N VAL A 24 -5.22 -9.66 5.47
CA VAL A 24 -4.07 -8.97 6.05
C VAL A 24 -2.82 -9.40 5.27
N ILE A 25 -1.99 -8.45 4.89
CA ILE A 25 -0.73 -8.74 4.22
C ILE A 25 0.42 -8.05 4.94
N ASP A 26 1.62 -8.61 4.77
CA ASP A 26 2.85 -7.99 5.24
C ASP A 26 3.37 -7.02 4.18
N TRP A 27 3.97 -5.94 4.66
CA TRP A 27 4.58 -4.93 3.77
C TRP A 27 5.90 -4.48 4.38
N LYS A 28 6.90 -4.35 3.55
CA LYS A 28 8.20 -3.89 4.04
C LYS A 28 8.09 -2.47 4.56
N GLN A 29 8.51 -2.26 5.80
CA GLN A 29 8.38 -0.97 6.45
C GLN A 29 9.62 -0.12 6.19
N SER A 30 9.42 1.00 5.48
CA SER A 30 10.47 1.99 5.26
C SER A 30 10.23 3.27 6.06
N MET A 31 9.04 3.45 6.62
CA MET A 31 8.69 4.63 7.39
C MET A 31 9.00 4.40 8.86
N LYS A 32 9.60 5.41 9.50
CA LYS A 32 9.91 5.33 10.93
C LYS A 32 8.74 5.73 11.82
N ASN A 33 7.86 6.59 11.30
CA ASN A 33 6.80 7.20 12.09
C ASN A 33 5.42 6.59 11.86
N VAL A 34 5.37 5.45 11.20
CA VAL A 34 4.11 4.73 11.02
C VAL A 34 3.70 4.07 12.33
N GLU A 35 2.42 4.12 12.65
CA GLU A 35 1.87 3.60 13.90
C GLU A 35 0.68 2.70 13.64
N ILE A 36 0.42 1.79 14.58
CA ILE A 36 -0.79 0.96 14.53
C ILE A 36 -2.01 1.88 14.54
N GLY A 37 -2.95 1.63 13.65
CA GLY A 37 -4.14 2.45 13.47
C GLY A 37 -4.04 3.48 12.37
N ASP A 38 -2.85 3.70 11.84
CA ASP A 38 -2.68 4.60 10.69
C ASP A 38 -3.40 4.05 9.46
N THR A 39 -3.81 4.97 8.59
CA THR A 39 -4.45 4.62 7.32
C THR A 39 -3.41 4.55 6.23
N ILE A 40 -3.55 3.54 5.38
CA ILE A 40 -2.67 3.34 4.24
C ILE A 40 -3.50 3.34 2.96
N PHE A 41 -3.12 4.19 2.01
CA PHE A 41 -3.66 4.15 0.66
C PHE A 41 -2.60 3.56 -0.24
N ILE A 42 -2.92 2.46 -0.93
CA ILE A 42 -1.98 1.81 -1.82
C ILE A 42 -2.22 2.30 -3.25
N TYR A 43 -1.21 2.98 -3.77
CA TYR A 43 -1.19 3.46 -5.15
C TYR A 43 -0.53 2.41 -6.03
N VAL A 44 -1.29 1.88 -6.96
CA VAL A 44 -0.76 0.89 -7.90
C VAL A 44 -0.27 1.62 -9.14
N GLY A 45 0.99 1.43 -9.48
CA GLY A 45 1.64 2.15 -10.58
C GLY A 45 1.19 1.68 -11.95
N ALA A 46 1.88 2.20 -12.96
CA ALA A 46 1.52 1.91 -14.36
C ALA A 46 1.37 0.42 -14.62
N PRO A 47 0.40 0.03 -15.44
CA PRO A 47 -0.46 0.88 -16.28
C PRO A 47 -1.68 1.46 -15.57
N ILE A 48 -1.92 1.10 -14.31
CA ILE A 48 -3.15 1.46 -13.61
C ILE A 48 -3.13 2.91 -13.13
N GLN A 49 -2.07 3.31 -12.43
CA GLN A 49 -1.85 4.68 -11.94
C GLN A 49 -3.02 5.23 -11.13
N ALA A 50 -3.41 4.50 -10.09
CA ALA A 50 -4.52 4.88 -9.23
C ALA A 50 -4.38 4.24 -7.85
N VAL A 51 -5.01 4.87 -6.85
CA VAL A 51 -5.17 4.23 -5.53
C VAL A 51 -6.27 3.19 -5.64
N LEU A 52 -5.95 1.96 -5.34
CA LEU A 52 -6.90 0.84 -5.41
C LEU A 52 -7.32 0.31 -4.05
N PHE A 53 -6.56 0.57 -2.98
CA PHE A 53 -6.85 -0.03 -1.68
C PHE A 53 -6.68 0.98 -0.56
N LYS A 54 -7.59 0.87 0.42
CA LYS A 54 -7.47 1.55 1.70
C LYS A 54 -7.28 0.50 2.77
N CYS A 55 -6.25 0.64 3.58
CA CYS A 55 -5.89 -0.33 4.60
C CYS A 55 -5.68 0.35 5.95
N ARG A 56 -5.63 -0.46 6.99
CA ARG A 56 -5.26 -0.02 8.34
C ARG A 56 -4.00 -0.76 8.77
N VAL A 57 -3.08 -0.04 9.39
CA VAL A 57 -1.89 -0.65 9.96
C VAL A 57 -2.29 -1.37 11.24
N VAL A 58 -2.02 -2.68 11.30
CA VAL A 58 -2.36 -3.50 12.47
C VAL A 58 -1.13 -4.03 13.20
N ALA A 59 0.04 -3.93 12.59
CA ALA A 59 1.31 -4.26 13.25
C ALA A 59 2.44 -3.46 12.62
N VAL A 60 3.46 -3.13 13.42
CA VAL A 60 4.64 -2.38 12.95
C VAL A 60 5.90 -2.99 13.55
N ASN A 61 7.04 -2.66 12.94
CA ASN A 61 8.37 -3.04 13.45
C ASN A 61 8.56 -4.54 13.62
N LYS A 62 7.92 -5.34 12.79
CA LYS A 62 8.11 -6.79 12.80
C LYS A 62 9.49 -7.10 12.23
N PRO A 63 10.26 -8.00 12.87
CA PRO A 63 11.62 -8.28 12.41
C PRO A 63 11.68 -9.10 11.12
N PHE A 64 10.58 -9.76 10.73
CA PHE A 64 10.51 -10.56 9.51
C PHE A 64 9.05 -10.74 9.10
N SER A 65 8.86 -11.15 7.84
CA SER A 65 7.52 -11.44 7.33
C SER A 65 6.97 -12.72 7.95
N THR A 66 5.69 -12.70 8.35
CA THR A 66 5.01 -13.88 8.90
C THR A 66 3.90 -14.41 8.00
N ILE A 67 3.57 -13.68 6.94
CA ILE A 67 2.53 -14.08 5.99
C ILE A 67 3.22 -14.55 4.71
N ASP A 68 2.92 -15.76 4.29
CA ASP A 68 3.50 -16.32 3.07
C ASP A 68 2.67 -15.88 1.86
N ASP A 69 3.08 -14.78 1.27
CA ASP A 69 2.49 -14.26 0.05
C ASP A 69 3.45 -14.36 -1.15
N SER A 70 4.44 -15.24 -1.06
CA SER A 70 5.49 -15.34 -2.07
C SER A 70 4.96 -15.65 -3.47
N LYS A 71 3.84 -16.32 -3.59
CA LYS A 71 3.23 -16.61 -4.91
C LYS A 71 2.72 -15.36 -5.63
N PHE A 72 2.59 -14.24 -4.95
CA PHE A 72 2.17 -12.97 -5.55
C PHE A 72 3.35 -12.07 -5.89
N VAL A 73 4.57 -12.49 -5.57
CA VAL A 73 5.79 -11.78 -5.94
C VAL A 73 6.12 -12.12 -7.39
N ILE A 74 6.13 -11.12 -8.24
CA ILE A 74 6.39 -11.29 -9.66
C ILE A 74 7.91 -11.27 -9.93
N SER A 75 8.63 -10.42 -9.22
CA SER A 75 10.09 -10.36 -9.32
C SER A 75 10.72 -10.68 -7.97
N GLY A 76 11.28 -11.90 -7.85
CA GLY A 76 11.86 -12.37 -6.61
C GLY A 76 13.09 -11.62 -6.15
N GLU A 77 13.75 -10.91 -7.04
CA GLU A 77 14.95 -10.14 -6.70
C GLU A 77 14.68 -9.04 -5.68
N ARG A 78 13.46 -8.53 -5.65
CA ARG A 78 13.09 -7.43 -4.78
C ARG A 78 12.40 -7.88 -3.51
N TYR A 79 12.11 -9.15 -3.38
CA TYR A 79 11.37 -9.67 -2.23
C TYR A 79 12.35 -10.23 -1.21
N GLN A 80 12.31 -9.69 -0.01
CA GLN A 80 13.17 -10.13 1.09
C GLN A 80 12.31 -10.37 2.31
N HIS A 81 12.55 -11.50 2.97
CA HIS A 81 11.77 -11.91 4.14
C HIS A 81 12.31 -11.34 5.46
N TYR A 82 13.41 -10.62 5.42
CA TYR A 82 14.03 -10.05 6.60
C TYR A 82 13.94 -8.52 6.56
N GLY A 83 14.19 -7.90 7.70
CA GLY A 83 14.07 -6.46 7.86
C GLY A 83 12.79 -6.12 8.61
N LYS A 84 12.46 -4.85 8.66
CA LYS A 84 11.24 -4.42 9.34
C LYS A 84 10.05 -4.58 8.42
N TYR A 85 8.97 -5.14 8.98
CA TYR A 85 7.70 -5.31 8.28
C TYR A 85 6.57 -4.71 9.09
N MET A 86 5.53 -4.32 8.40
CA MET A 86 4.26 -3.91 8.98
C MET A 86 3.16 -4.77 8.36
N GLU A 87 2.00 -4.82 9.03
CA GLU A 87 0.85 -5.55 8.51
C GLU A 87 -0.25 -4.57 8.17
N PHE A 88 -0.86 -4.78 7.02
CA PHE A 88 -2.00 -3.99 6.56
C PHE A 88 -3.24 -4.87 6.53
N GLN A 89 -4.29 -4.41 7.19
CA GLN A 89 -5.62 -5.00 7.06
C GLN A 89 -6.40 -4.24 6.00
N LEU A 90 -6.93 -4.94 5.01
CA LEU A 90 -7.74 -4.33 3.97
C LEU A 90 -9.05 -3.81 4.56
N ILE A 91 -9.36 -2.54 4.29
CA ILE A 91 -10.64 -1.93 4.67
C ILE A 91 -11.58 -1.94 3.49
N CYS A 92 -11.13 -1.42 2.34
CA CYS A 92 -11.93 -1.41 1.13
C CYS A 92 -11.05 -1.24 -0.09
N SER A 93 -11.62 -1.55 -1.26
CA SER A 93 -10.94 -1.36 -2.53
C SER A 93 -11.71 -0.35 -3.37
N PHE A 94 -11.02 0.23 -4.35
CA PHE A 94 -11.59 1.24 -5.23
C PHE A 94 -11.40 0.84 -6.69
N ALA A 95 -12.34 1.26 -7.54
CA ALA A 95 -12.15 1.16 -8.97
C ALA A 95 -11.05 2.11 -9.43
N PRO A 96 -10.34 1.80 -10.53
CA PRO A 96 -9.25 2.66 -11.00
C PRO A 96 -9.68 4.10 -11.31
N GLU A 97 -10.94 4.33 -11.64
CA GLU A 97 -11.47 5.66 -11.96
C GLU A 97 -11.75 6.51 -10.73
N THR A 98 -11.76 5.93 -9.54
CA THR A 98 -12.15 6.65 -8.32
C THR A 98 -11.07 7.62 -7.86
N TYR A 99 -9.84 7.14 -7.75
CA TYR A 99 -8.71 7.94 -7.29
C TYR A 99 -7.51 7.77 -8.22
N PRO A 100 -7.63 8.19 -9.49
CA PRO A 100 -6.50 8.11 -10.41
C PRO A 100 -5.43 9.15 -10.07
N LEU A 101 -4.25 9.00 -10.64
CA LEU A 101 -3.14 9.92 -10.40
C LEU A 101 -3.54 11.38 -10.61
N LEU A 102 -4.34 11.66 -11.63
CA LEU A 102 -4.81 13.02 -11.89
C LEU A 102 -5.61 13.59 -10.72
N TYR A 103 -6.50 12.76 -10.13
CA TYR A 103 -7.26 13.17 -8.95
C TYR A 103 -6.32 13.53 -7.80
N LEU A 104 -5.31 12.70 -7.57
CA LEU A 104 -4.36 12.95 -6.48
C LEU A 104 -3.59 14.25 -6.70
N LYS A 105 -3.19 14.53 -7.93
CA LYS A 105 -2.49 15.77 -8.26
C LYS A 105 -3.37 16.99 -8.10
N GLU A 106 -4.64 16.87 -8.42
CA GLU A 106 -5.60 17.95 -8.21
C GLU A 106 -5.87 18.22 -6.72
N HIS A 107 -5.55 17.26 -5.86
CA HIS A 107 -5.79 17.37 -4.42
C HIS A 107 -4.48 17.47 -3.62
N GLY A 108 -3.42 17.95 -4.23
CA GLY A 108 -2.21 18.33 -3.52
C GLY A 108 -1.02 17.42 -3.69
N LEU A 109 -1.13 16.35 -4.46
CA LEU A 109 0.03 15.49 -4.72
C LEU A 109 0.97 16.17 -5.70
N SER A 110 2.23 16.34 -5.29
CA SER A 110 3.28 16.88 -6.17
C SER A 110 4.17 15.76 -6.67
N GLY A 111 4.47 15.76 -7.96
CA GLY A 111 5.32 14.75 -8.58
C GLY A 111 4.65 13.41 -8.71
N ASN A 112 5.47 12.36 -8.80
CA ASN A 112 5.01 10.99 -8.90
C ASN A 112 5.10 10.29 -7.55
N VAL A 113 4.33 9.20 -7.39
CA VAL A 113 4.38 8.39 -6.18
C VAL A 113 5.53 7.40 -6.33
N GLN A 114 6.68 7.73 -5.73
CA GLN A 114 7.88 6.92 -5.84
C GLN A 114 8.27 6.25 -4.52
N GLY A 115 7.69 6.67 -3.42
CA GLY A 115 7.94 6.09 -2.11
C GLY A 115 6.83 6.46 -1.15
N PRO A 116 6.83 5.87 0.05
CA PRO A 116 5.82 6.21 1.05
C PRO A 116 5.88 7.68 1.41
N ARG A 117 4.72 8.30 1.53
CA ARG A 117 4.62 9.70 1.92
C ARG A 117 3.32 9.95 2.65
N ARG A 118 3.28 10.97 3.48
CA ARG A 118 2.05 11.39 4.10
C ARG A 118 1.15 12.02 3.07
N PHE A 119 -0.08 11.55 3.00
CA PHE A 119 -1.08 12.10 2.09
C PHE A 119 -2.45 11.66 2.54
N GLU A 120 -3.37 12.61 2.61
CA GLU A 120 -4.73 12.32 2.98
C GLU A 120 -5.64 12.53 1.79
N ILE A 121 -6.38 11.49 1.41
CA ILE A 121 -7.38 11.60 0.36
C ILE A 121 -8.65 12.14 1.00
N PRO A 122 -9.13 13.32 0.59
CA PRO A 122 -10.32 13.89 1.19
C PRO A 122 -11.57 13.10 0.86
N VAL A 123 -12.51 13.12 1.78
CA VAL A 123 -13.86 12.57 1.61
C VAL A 123 -13.90 11.11 1.23
N ILE A 124 -13.35 10.28 2.05
CA ILE A 124 -13.57 8.88 1.85
C ILE A 124 -14.67 8.44 2.77
N GLN A 125 -15.85 8.69 2.33
CA GLN A 125 -17.07 8.22 2.98
C GLN A 125 -17.53 7.02 2.20
N SER A 126 -17.22 5.89 2.68
CA SER A 126 -17.74 4.67 2.08
C SER A 126 -18.83 4.10 2.95
#